data_720326084997c9f124d1ad06a75477ae
#
_entry.id   720326084997c9f124d1ad06a75477ae
#
_cell.length_a   1.000
_cell.length_b   1.000
_cell.length_c   1.000
_cell.angle_alpha   90.00
_cell.angle_beta   90.00
_cell.angle_gamma   90.00
#
_symmetry.space_group_name_H-M   'P 1'
#
loop_
_entity.id
_entity.type
_entity.pdbx_description
1 polymer ?
#
loop_
_entity_poly.entity_id
_entity_poly.type
_entity_poly.pdbx_seq_one_letter_code
_entity_poly.pdbx_strand_id
1 'polypeptide(L)'
;MRRGAYLLSMMLCISCISGELEYDSAPDHMETDTVDVKFVLETAGTVKSSISPDEDAVRDINVYAFRNGVLIDAIYTEDLSDISLDLVKGGSYSVYALANVGEIAPVTDEDEFREACLFRITGLDDLREMFPMHWDSGNISVRSGMQPVGISLRRLVARMDFSVDKSLLEGLTVRSVRLCQGAGVVRPFKNYGGGGSRAESSLEVIDGDYATEEDLMRLNRGDRIVFYALENCQGILLPDNDDPWAKVPSNIGDVEDRCTYLEAHCVFEEGCLLEGEVVYRFYLGPDNCCSFDVMGNSYMDVQLHLTGNGLNEVSWRVDADVSVRDGY
;
A
#
# COMPACT_ATOMS: atom_id res chain seq x y z
N MET A 1 -8.09 -9.32 -27.03
CA MET A 1 -6.66 -9.27 -27.31
C MET A 1 -6.32 -8.05 -28.16
N ARG A 2 -6.19 -6.91 -27.56
CA ARG A 2 -5.57 -5.70 -28.14
C ARG A 2 -5.21 -4.81 -26.96
N ARG A 3 -3.93 -4.75 -26.63
CA ARG A 3 -3.38 -3.81 -25.65
C ARG A 3 -3.42 -2.42 -26.27
N GLY A 4 -4.19 -1.50 -25.71
CA GLY A 4 -4.24 -0.10 -26.10
C GLY A 4 -3.27 0.69 -25.22
N ALA A 5 -2.13 1.08 -25.78
CA ALA A 5 -1.24 2.05 -25.17
C ALA A 5 -1.87 3.44 -25.32
N TYR A 6 -2.12 4.13 -24.23
CA TYR A 6 -2.49 5.54 -24.24
C TYR A 6 -1.25 6.41 -24.08
N LEU A 7 -0.81 6.98 -25.21
CA LEU A 7 0.19 8.06 -25.25
C LEU A 7 -0.51 9.36 -24.84
N LEU A 8 -0.14 9.93 -23.70
CA LEU A 8 -0.51 11.29 -23.33
C LEU A 8 0.55 12.26 -23.89
N SER A 9 0.20 12.96 -24.96
CA SER A 9 1.04 13.98 -25.61
C SER A 9 0.89 15.30 -24.86
N MET A 10 1.94 15.73 -24.18
CA MET A 10 2.02 17.05 -23.55
C MET A 10 2.75 18.00 -24.47
N MET A 11 2.03 18.98 -25.04
CA MET A 11 2.53 19.97 -25.99
C MET A 11 3.16 21.14 -25.20
N LEU A 12 4.49 21.23 -25.21
CA LEU A 12 5.23 22.37 -24.67
C LEU A 12 5.25 23.50 -25.71
N CYS A 13 4.70 24.65 -25.35
CA CYS A 13 4.90 25.89 -26.09
C CYS A 13 6.24 26.51 -25.70
N ILE A 14 7.21 26.47 -26.58
CA ILE A 14 8.48 27.20 -26.46
C ILE A 14 8.29 28.59 -27.02
N SER A 15 8.33 29.61 -26.17
CA SER A 15 8.42 31.01 -26.56
C SER A 15 9.89 31.40 -26.60
N CYS A 16 10.42 31.62 -27.81
CA CYS A 16 11.77 32.15 -28.04
C CYS A 16 11.83 33.64 -27.67
N ILE A 17 12.66 33.99 -26.67
CA ILE A 17 13.14 35.37 -26.47
C ILE A 17 14.63 35.33 -26.79
N SER A 18 15.00 35.93 -27.93
CA SER A 18 16.38 36.18 -28.34
C SER A 18 16.89 37.44 -27.64
N GLY A 19 17.72 37.28 -26.65
CA GLY A 19 18.54 38.34 -26.06
C GLY A 19 19.99 37.85 -26.07
N GLU A 20 20.83 38.49 -26.93
CA GLU A 20 22.28 38.31 -26.87
C GLU A 20 22.80 38.87 -25.54
N LEU A 21 23.27 37.99 -24.66
CA LEU A 21 24.10 38.34 -23.52
C LEU A 21 25.54 37.95 -23.83
N GLU A 22 26.41 38.95 -23.86
CA GLU A 22 27.87 38.78 -23.93
C GLU A 22 28.32 37.86 -22.80
N TYR A 23 28.90 36.73 -23.15
CA TYR A 23 29.45 35.75 -22.24
C TYR A 23 30.82 36.21 -21.78
N ASP A 24 30.90 36.84 -20.62
CA ASP A 24 32.16 37.07 -19.93
C ASP A 24 32.66 35.74 -19.37
N SER A 25 33.93 35.45 -19.63
CA SER A 25 34.73 34.26 -19.34
C SER A 25 34.15 33.27 -18.33
N ALA A 26 33.90 32.04 -18.80
CA ALA A 26 33.53 30.89 -18.00
C ALA A 26 34.45 30.75 -16.78
N PRO A 27 33.90 30.56 -15.56
CA PRO A 27 34.71 30.11 -14.44
C PRO A 27 35.19 28.68 -14.76
N ASP A 28 36.46 28.41 -14.39
CA ASP A 28 37.10 27.13 -14.43
C ASP A 28 36.11 25.98 -14.20
N HIS A 29 36.12 24.99 -15.09
CA HIS A 29 35.46 23.72 -14.87
C HIS A 29 36.01 23.14 -13.55
N MET A 30 35.30 23.39 -12.44
CA MET A 30 35.47 22.54 -11.27
C MET A 30 35.09 21.13 -11.75
N GLU A 31 36.08 20.28 -11.99
CA GLU A 31 35.88 18.83 -12.06
C GLU A 31 35.23 18.45 -10.74
N THR A 32 33.90 18.29 -10.77
CA THR A 32 33.19 17.77 -9.62
C THR A 32 33.58 16.30 -9.49
N ASP A 33 34.42 15.99 -8.46
CA ASP A 33 34.86 14.65 -8.14
C ASP A 33 33.60 13.80 -7.80
N THR A 34 33.10 13.06 -8.80
CA THR A 34 31.93 12.17 -8.63
C THR A 34 32.39 10.80 -8.12
N VAL A 35 31.50 10.15 -7.42
CA VAL A 35 31.67 8.80 -6.87
C VAL A 35 30.50 7.97 -7.38
N ASP A 36 30.81 6.83 -7.99
CA ASP A 36 29.85 5.77 -8.25
C ASP A 36 29.39 5.17 -6.92
N VAL A 37 28.18 5.54 -6.49
CA VAL A 37 27.57 5.08 -5.25
C VAL A 37 26.71 3.86 -5.55
N LYS A 38 27.13 2.71 -5.04
CA LYS A 38 26.41 1.45 -5.21
C LYS A 38 25.31 1.27 -4.17
N PHE A 39 24.22 0.69 -4.62
CA PHE A 39 23.09 0.32 -3.77
C PHE A 39 22.89 -1.20 -3.81
N VAL A 40 22.45 -1.76 -2.69
CA VAL A 40 22.20 -3.20 -2.54
C VAL A 40 20.86 -3.40 -1.87
N LEU A 41 20.01 -4.23 -2.47
CA LEU A 41 18.75 -4.61 -1.84
C LEU A 41 19.04 -5.44 -0.58
N GLU A 42 18.54 -4.98 0.54
CA GLU A 42 18.53 -5.75 1.77
C GLU A 42 17.35 -6.72 1.72
N THR A 43 17.61 -8.01 1.86
CA THR A 43 16.54 -8.99 2.02
C THR A 43 15.86 -8.76 3.35
N ALA A 44 14.60 -8.34 3.33
CA ALA A 44 13.76 -8.40 4.52
C ALA A 44 13.80 -9.83 5.04
N GLY A 45 14.01 -9.99 6.35
CA GLY A 45 14.14 -11.32 6.97
C GLY A 45 12.91 -12.16 6.69
N THR A 46 13.01 -13.09 5.76
CA THR A 46 11.91 -13.89 5.24
C THR A 46 11.43 -14.88 6.29
N VAL A 47 10.27 -14.65 6.85
CA VAL A 47 9.42 -15.73 7.34
C VAL A 47 8.69 -16.28 6.10
N LYS A 48 9.24 -17.32 5.47
CA LYS A 48 8.61 -17.97 4.31
C LYS A 48 7.28 -18.58 4.73
N SER A 49 6.20 -17.92 4.37
CA SER A 49 4.88 -18.52 4.31
C SER A 49 4.76 -19.32 3.01
N SER A 50 4.51 -20.61 3.11
CA SER A 50 4.56 -21.57 1.98
C SER A 50 3.32 -21.55 1.06
N ILE A 51 2.48 -20.51 1.10
CA ILE A 51 1.15 -20.51 0.44
C ILE A 51 0.94 -19.31 -0.49
N SER A 52 1.84 -18.33 -0.50
CA SER A 52 1.71 -17.09 -1.29
C SER A 52 2.63 -17.05 -2.51
N PRO A 53 2.27 -16.26 -3.54
CA PRO A 53 3.24 -15.80 -4.52
C PRO A 53 4.45 -15.19 -3.80
N ASP A 54 5.58 -15.08 -4.48
CA ASP A 54 6.80 -14.50 -3.90
C ASP A 54 6.56 -13.01 -3.65
N GLU A 55 5.98 -12.70 -2.49
CA GLU A 55 5.60 -11.35 -2.06
C GLU A 55 6.81 -10.44 -1.87
N ASP A 56 8.01 -11.02 -1.77
CA ASP A 56 9.30 -10.33 -1.63
C ASP A 56 9.99 -10.10 -2.98
N ALA A 57 9.42 -10.60 -4.07
CA ALA A 57 10.05 -10.50 -5.38
C ALA A 57 10.14 -9.05 -5.84
N VAL A 58 11.36 -8.61 -6.14
CA VAL A 58 11.65 -7.34 -6.82
C VAL A 58 11.96 -7.66 -8.28
N ARG A 59 11.27 -7.02 -9.23
CA ARG A 59 11.43 -7.21 -10.68
C ARG A 59 12.12 -6.05 -11.34
N ASP A 60 11.86 -4.86 -10.84
CA ASP A 60 12.42 -3.60 -11.32
C ASP A 60 12.58 -2.63 -10.17
N ILE A 61 13.45 -1.64 -10.33
CA ILE A 61 13.66 -0.58 -9.35
C ILE A 61 13.98 0.74 -10.04
N ASN A 62 13.39 1.81 -9.51
CA ASN A 62 13.75 3.19 -9.78
C ASN A 62 14.47 3.75 -8.55
N VAL A 63 15.60 4.42 -8.73
CA VAL A 63 16.33 5.11 -7.64
C VAL A 63 16.61 6.55 -8.05
N TYR A 64 16.31 7.49 -7.17
CA TYR A 64 16.44 8.93 -7.41
C TYR A 64 17.27 9.55 -6.29
N ALA A 65 18.25 10.39 -6.64
CA ALA A 65 19.06 11.13 -5.67
C ALA A 65 18.88 12.63 -5.83
N PHE A 66 18.41 13.28 -4.77
CA PHE A 66 18.22 14.73 -4.72
C PHE A 66 19.27 15.38 -3.81
N ARG A 67 19.69 16.60 -4.18
CA ARG A 67 20.55 17.44 -3.36
C ARG A 67 20.01 18.86 -3.34
N ASN A 68 19.75 19.39 -2.14
CA ASN A 68 19.14 20.70 -1.96
C ASN A 68 17.83 20.88 -2.76
N GLY A 69 17.00 19.85 -2.80
CA GLY A 69 15.72 19.87 -3.49
C GLY A 69 15.80 19.64 -5.02
N VAL A 70 17.00 19.42 -5.59
CA VAL A 70 17.19 19.23 -7.05
C VAL A 70 17.65 17.82 -7.34
N LEU A 71 17.05 17.18 -8.34
CA LEU A 71 17.48 15.87 -8.84
C LEU A 71 18.89 15.97 -9.40
N ILE A 72 19.78 15.10 -8.92
CA ILE A 72 21.17 15.02 -9.37
C ILE A 72 21.35 13.83 -10.30
N ASP A 73 20.80 12.67 -9.95
CA ASP A 73 20.90 11.47 -10.76
C ASP A 73 19.72 10.54 -10.49
N ALA A 74 19.38 9.69 -11.46
CA ALA A 74 18.32 8.69 -11.36
C ALA A 74 18.61 7.50 -12.25
N ILE A 75 18.22 6.32 -11.80
CA ILE A 75 18.31 5.09 -12.57
C ILE A 75 17.00 4.31 -12.50
N TYR A 76 16.59 3.71 -13.63
CA TYR A 76 15.65 2.59 -13.69
C TYR A 76 16.40 1.35 -14.18
N THR A 77 16.21 0.23 -13.50
CA THR A 77 16.84 -1.03 -13.91
C THR A 77 16.00 -2.26 -13.52
N GLU A 78 16.07 -3.29 -14.35
CA GLU A 78 15.62 -4.65 -14.06
C GLU A 78 16.81 -5.53 -13.62
N ASP A 79 18.05 -5.04 -13.80
CA ASP A 79 19.26 -5.70 -13.27
C ASP A 79 19.52 -5.22 -11.84
N LEU A 80 19.03 -5.99 -10.89
CA LEU A 80 19.14 -5.69 -9.46
C LEU A 80 20.54 -5.93 -8.88
N SER A 81 21.46 -6.46 -9.68
CA SER A 81 22.84 -6.73 -9.26
C SER A 81 23.77 -5.52 -9.41
N ASP A 82 23.38 -4.52 -10.22
CA ASP A 82 24.17 -3.32 -10.49
C ASP A 82 23.32 -2.06 -10.44
N ILE A 83 23.00 -1.63 -9.23
CA ILE A 83 22.27 -0.39 -8.96
C ILE A 83 23.28 0.65 -8.49
N SER A 84 23.53 1.68 -9.30
CA SER A 84 24.46 2.75 -8.92
C SER A 84 24.06 4.13 -9.45
N LEU A 85 24.50 5.17 -8.74
CA LEU A 85 24.30 6.57 -9.12
C LEU A 85 25.63 7.33 -9.03
N ASP A 86 25.88 8.25 -9.98
CA ASP A 86 27.02 9.13 -10.01
C ASP A 86 26.80 10.38 -9.17
N LEU A 87 27.30 10.40 -7.94
CA LEU A 87 27.06 11.48 -6.98
C LEU A 87 28.34 12.24 -6.63
N VAL A 88 28.22 13.55 -6.42
CA VAL A 88 29.36 14.43 -6.08
C VAL A 88 29.83 14.15 -4.65
N LYS A 89 31.12 13.86 -4.50
CA LYS A 89 31.79 13.64 -3.23
C LYS A 89 31.63 14.81 -2.26
N GLY A 90 31.42 14.51 -0.99
CA GLY A 90 31.18 15.50 0.06
C GLY A 90 29.77 16.05 0.08
N GLY A 91 28.91 15.63 -0.86
CA GLY A 91 27.50 16.00 -0.86
C GLY A 91 26.66 15.18 0.13
N SER A 92 25.53 15.75 0.54
CA SER A 92 24.47 15.07 1.26
C SER A 92 23.24 14.98 0.35
N TYR A 93 22.65 13.80 0.27
CA TYR A 93 21.57 13.49 -0.67
C TYR A 93 20.37 12.85 0.04
N SER A 94 19.17 13.24 -0.34
CA SER A 94 17.95 12.45 -0.12
C SER A 94 17.85 11.43 -1.24
N VAL A 95 17.72 10.15 -0.91
CA VAL A 95 17.59 9.10 -1.94
C VAL A 95 16.29 8.35 -1.72
N TYR A 96 15.55 8.17 -2.80
CA TYR A 96 14.27 7.48 -2.85
C TYR A 96 14.34 6.29 -3.79
N ALA A 97 13.71 5.20 -3.42
CA ALA A 97 13.55 4.05 -4.30
C ALA A 97 12.10 3.60 -4.41
N LEU A 98 11.71 3.17 -5.61
CA LEU A 98 10.43 2.54 -5.92
C LEU A 98 10.67 1.26 -6.68
N ALA A 99 10.09 0.16 -6.24
CA ALA A 99 10.21 -1.14 -6.89
C ALA A 99 8.85 -1.69 -7.31
N ASN A 100 8.86 -2.50 -8.37
CA ASN A 100 7.70 -3.14 -8.96
C ASN A 100 6.62 -2.16 -9.48
N VAL A 101 7.05 -1.03 -10.00
CA VAL A 101 6.15 0.01 -10.54
C VAL A 101 6.43 0.34 -12.00
N GLY A 102 7.42 -0.35 -12.62
CA GLY A 102 7.93 -0.01 -13.94
C GLY A 102 8.72 1.30 -13.95
N GLU A 103 9.14 1.73 -15.13
CA GLU A 103 9.91 2.97 -15.30
C GLU A 103 9.04 4.21 -15.02
N ILE A 104 9.48 5.05 -14.10
CA ILE A 104 8.85 6.34 -13.79
C ILE A 104 9.76 7.47 -14.25
N ALA A 105 9.22 8.39 -15.07
CA ALA A 105 9.97 9.54 -15.53
C ALA A 105 10.46 10.40 -14.35
N PRO A 106 11.74 10.80 -14.35
CA PRO A 106 12.29 11.61 -13.27
C PRO A 106 11.68 13.01 -13.25
N VAL A 107 11.47 13.55 -12.06
CA VAL A 107 11.04 14.92 -11.77
C VAL A 107 12.21 15.67 -11.16
N THR A 108 12.45 16.90 -11.61
CA THR A 108 13.65 17.67 -11.22
C THR A 108 13.61 18.25 -9.83
N ASP A 109 12.44 18.58 -9.32
CA ASP A 109 12.24 19.14 -7.96
C ASP A 109 11.81 18.03 -7.00
N GLU A 110 12.43 17.98 -5.83
CA GLU A 110 12.20 16.93 -4.82
C GLU A 110 10.79 17.00 -4.22
N ASP A 111 10.28 18.20 -3.95
CA ASP A 111 8.94 18.36 -3.37
C ASP A 111 7.88 18.01 -4.43
N GLU A 112 8.09 18.42 -5.69
CA GLU A 112 7.23 18.01 -6.80
C GLU A 112 7.26 16.49 -6.99
N PHE A 113 8.45 15.87 -6.93
CA PHE A 113 8.60 14.41 -7.01
C PHE A 113 7.79 13.70 -5.93
N ARG A 114 7.90 14.13 -4.67
CA ARG A 114 7.18 13.51 -3.55
C ARG A 114 5.65 13.64 -3.66
N GLU A 115 5.16 14.76 -4.21
CA GLU A 115 3.73 14.95 -4.47
C GLU A 115 3.24 14.22 -5.73
N ALA A 116 4.04 14.20 -6.79
CA ALA A 116 3.69 13.55 -8.05
C ALA A 116 3.83 12.03 -8.01
N CYS A 117 4.72 11.51 -7.14
CA CYS A 117 4.95 10.09 -7.01
C CYS A 117 3.72 9.41 -6.41
N LEU A 118 2.98 8.71 -7.25
CA LEU A 118 1.78 7.98 -6.84
C LEU A 118 1.75 6.60 -7.51
N PHE A 119 1.19 5.63 -6.79
CA PHE A 119 0.85 4.34 -7.34
C PHE A 119 -0.68 4.20 -7.36
N ARG A 120 -1.22 3.80 -8.50
CA ARG A 120 -2.65 3.66 -8.74
C ARG A 120 -2.97 2.25 -9.22
N ILE A 121 -4.03 1.67 -8.69
CA ILE A 121 -4.63 0.42 -9.13
C ILE A 121 -6.04 0.67 -9.68
N THR A 122 -6.50 -0.23 -10.53
CA THR A 122 -7.86 -0.20 -11.09
C THR A 122 -8.78 -1.25 -10.46
N GLY A 123 -8.18 -2.25 -9.81
CA GLY A 123 -8.85 -3.28 -9.05
C GLY A 123 -7.91 -3.83 -7.97
N LEU A 124 -8.44 -4.31 -6.85
CA LEU A 124 -7.62 -4.90 -5.77
C LEU A 124 -6.92 -6.20 -6.21
N ASP A 125 -7.45 -6.88 -7.21
CA ASP A 125 -6.80 -8.09 -7.77
C ASP A 125 -5.50 -7.79 -8.52
N ASP A 126 -5.27 -6.55 -8.97
CA ASP A 126 -3.97 -6.12 -9.52
C ASP A 126 -2.83 -6.37 -8.52
N LEU A 127 -3.14 -6.32 -7.21
CA LEU A 127 -2.16 -6.54 -6.13
C LEU A 127 -1.78 -8.02 -5.92
N ARG A 128 -2.44 -8.98 -6.57
CA ARG A 128 -2.09 -10.40 -6.47
C ARG A 128 -0.86 -10.77 -7.29
N GLU A 129 -0.54 -9.97 -8.30
CA GLU A 129 0.57 -10.24 -9.22
C GLU A 129 1.80 -9.39 -8.96
N MET A 130 1.64 -8.24 -8.31
CA MET A 130 2.70 -7.26 -8.14
C MET A 130 2.53 -6.47 -6.85
N PHE A 131 3.60 -6.46 -6.04
CA PHE A 131 3.65 -5.72 -4.79
C PHE A 131 4.53 -4.48 -4.97
N PRO A 132 3.94 -3.28 -5.15
CA PRO A 132 4.70 -2.05 -5.21
C PRO A 132 5.38 -1.80 -3.86
N MET A 133 6.65 -1.39 -3.92
CA MET A 133 7.47 -1.15 -2.74
C MET A 133 8.16 0.20 -2.82
N HIS A 134 8.50 0.74 -1.68
CA HIS A 134 9.22 2.00 -1.57
C HIS A 134 10.29 1.98 -0.49
N TRP A 135 11.23 2.92 -0.60
CA TRP A 135 12.24 3.19 0.41
C TRP A 135 12.65 4.66 0.36
N ASP A 136 12.92 5.23 1.52
CA ASP A 136 13.44 6.58 1.73
C ASP A 136 14.66 6.48 2.64
N SER A 137 15.79 6.97 2.17
CA SER A 137 17.06 6.88 2.91
C SER A 137 17.19 7.91 4.04
N GLY A 138 16.33 8.94 4.07
CA GLY A 138 16.70 10.19 4.73
C GLY A 138 17.91 10.82 4.04
N ASN A 139 18.95 11.15 4.79
CA ASN A 139 20.15 11.81 4.26
C ASN A 139 21.35 10.85 4.17
N ILE A 140 21.91 10.72 2.95
CA ILE A 140 23.15 9.97 2.69
C ILE A 140 24.30 10.95 2.44
N SER A 141 25.43 10.78 3.14
CA SER A 141 26.65 11.56 2.91
C SER A 141 27.61 10.79 2.02
N VAL A 142 27.92 11.31 0.85
CA VAL A 142 28.80 10.67 -0.16
C VAL A 142 30.26 10.90 0.13
N ARG A 143 31.05 9.81 0.18
CA ARG A 143 32.50 9.84 0.46
C ARG A 143 33.21 8.84 -0.46
N SER A 144 34.49 9.12 -0.78
CA SER A 144 35.32 8.14 -1.50
C SER A 144 35.45 6.84 -0.71
N GLY A 145 35.23 5.72 -1.39
CA GLY A 145 35.39 4.38 -0.79
C GLY A 145 34.29 4.04 0.23
N MET A 146 33.13 4.69 0.16
CA MET A 146 31.99 4.32 1.00
C MET A 146 31.50 2.90 0.65
N GLN A 147 30.95 2.24 1.64
CA GLN A 147 30.31 0.94 1.43
C GLN A 147 29.02 1.12 0.63
N PRO A 148 28.56 0.09 -0.10
CA PRO A 148 27.23 0.12 -0.71
C PRO A 148 26.14 0.48 0.29
N VAL A 149 25.16 1.23 -0.18
CA VAL A 149 24.00 1.66 0.62
C VAL A 149 22.94 0.58 0.56
N GLY A 150 22.49 0.11 1.71
CA GLY A 150 21.37 -0.85 1.80
C GLY A 150 20.03 -0.20 1.50
N ILE A 151 19.25 -0.80 0.63
CA ILE A 151 17.85 -0.43 0.36
C ILE A 151 16.94 -1.45 1.03
N SER A 152 16.27 -1.04 2.11
CA SER A 152 15.28 -1.84 2.83
C SER A 152 13.88 -1.48 2.34
N LEU A 153 13.44 -2.15 1.28
CA LEU A 153 12.13 -1.90 0.67
C LEU A 153 10.97 -2.25 1.62
N ARG A 154 9.95 -1.42 1.63
CA ARG A 154 8.68 -1.65 2.33
C ARG A 154 7.55 -1.72 1.32
N ARG A 155 6.68 -2.72 1.43
CA ARG A 155 5.51 -2.86 0.56
C ARG A 155 4.50 -1.75 0.84
N LEU A 156 3.87 -1.25 -0.21
CA LEU A 156 2.71 -0.35 -0.10
C LEU A 156 1.40 -1.11 0.14
N VAL A 157 1.49 -2.42 0.28
CA VAL A 157 0.38 -3.36 0.36
C VAL A 157 0.31 -3.98 1.74
N ALA A 158 -0.89 -4.08 2.29
CA ALA A 158 -1.23 -4.93 3.43
C ALA A 158 -1.72 -6.29 2.93
N ARG A 159 -1.32 -7.36 3.61
CA ARG A 159 -1.88 -8.69 3.45
C ARG A 159 -2.85 -8.98 4.58
N MET A 160 -3.99 -9.57 4.25
CA MET A 160 -5.03 -9.97 5.21
C MET A 160 -5.35 -11.45 5.03
N ASP A 161 -5.05 -12.26 6.03
CA ASP A 161 -5.52 -13.63 6.14
C ASP A 161 -6.85 -13.61 6.89
N PHE A 162 -7.90 -14.00 6.19
CA PHE A 162 -9.27 -13.88 6.65
C PHE A 162 -9.90 -15.26 6.86
N SER A 163 -10.56 -15.45 8.00
CA SER A 163 -11.33 -16.66 8.32
C SER A 163 -12.65 -16.32 9.01
N VAL A 164 -13.60 -17.25 8.95
CA VAL A 164 -14.90 -17.10 9.59
C VAL A 164 -15.16 -18.30 10.51
N ASP A 165 -15.35 -18.02 11.78
CA ASP A 165 -15.88 -19.00 12.74
C ASP A 165 -17.41 -18.83 12.83
N LYS A 166 -18.11 -19.84 12.34
CA LYS A 166 -19.57 -19.92 12.37
C LYS A 166 -20.07 -21.12 13.20
N SER A 167 -19.23 -21.64 14.04
CA SER A 167 -19.50 -22.86 14.82
C SER A 167 -20.74 -22.77 15.72
N LEU A 168 -21.14 -21.54 16.08
CA LEU A 168 -22.34 -21.28 16.87
C LEU A 168 -23.62 -21.07 16.02
N LEU A 169 -23.50 -21.05 14.69
CA LEU A 169 -24.62 -20.80 13.76
C LEU A 169 -24.81 -21.98 12.82
N GLU A 170 -25.58 -22.97 13.29
CA GLU A 170 -25.91 -24.14 12.48
C GLU A 170 -26.67 -23.72 11.20
N GLY A 171 -26.24 -24.25 10.05
CA GLY A 171 -26.85 -23.99 8.75
C GLY A 171 -26.44 -22.66 8.11
N LEU A 172 -25.54 -21.88 8.70
CA LEU A 172 -25.03 -20.67 8.06
C LEU A 172 -23.98 -21.02 6.98
N THR A 173 -24.19 -20.51 5.79
CA THR A 173 -23.25 -20.63 4.67
C THR A 173 -22.83 -19.25 4.18
N VAL A 174 -21.53 -19.00 4.07
CA VAL A 174 -20.98 -17.80 3.40
C VAL A 174 -21.13 -17.99 1.90
N ARG A 175 -21.89 -17.10 1.24
CA ARG A 175 -22.20 -17.14 -0.20
C ARG A 175 -21.30 -16.24 -1.02
N SER A 176 -20.90 -15.11 -0.47
CA SER A 176 -19.90 -14.25 -1.07
C SER A 176 -19.17 -13.46 -0.01
N VAL A 177 -17.92 -13.11 -0.30
CA VAL A 177 -17.13 -12.20 0.51
C VAL A 177 -16.25 -11.36 -0.41
N ARG A 178 -16.05 -10.10 -0.03
CA ARG A 178 -15.14 -9.18 -0.73
C ARG A 178 -14.57 -8.15 0.23
N LEU A 179 -13.46 -7.55 -0.18
CA LEU A 179 -12.91 -6.37 0.44
C LEU A 179 -13.55 -5.14 -0.22
N CYS A 180 -14.05 -4.22 0.59
CA CYS A 180 -14.70 -3.00 0.13
C CYS A 180 -13.91 -1.76 0.56
N GLN A 181 -14.03 -0.70 -0.24
CA GLN A 181 -13.42 0.61 0.03
C GLN A 181 -11.90 0.52 0.29
N GLY A 182 -11.20 -0.37 -0.43
CA GLY A 182 -9.75 -0.35 -0.46
C GLY A 182 -9.22 0.92 -1.13
N ALA A 183 -8.05 1.39 -0.74
CA ALA A 183 -7.43 2.53 -1.42
C ALA A 183 -7.11 2.21 -2.88
N GLY A 184 -7.53 3.07 -3.80
CA GLY A 184 -7.19 2.99 -5.22
C GLY A 184 -5.89 3.70 -5.58
N VAL A 185 -5.42 4.58 -4.70
CA VAL A 185 -4.20 5.38 -4.88
C VAL A 185 -3.43 5.50 -3.58
N VAL A 186 -2.11 5.37 -3.66
CA VAL A 186 -1.19 5.64 -2.56
C VAL A 186 -0.04 6.54 -3.01
N ARG A 187 0.41 7.45 -2.14
CA ARG A 187 1.58 8.32 -2.35
C ARG A 187 2.66 7.98 -1.33
N PRO A 188 3.68 7.19 -1.72
CA PRO A 188 4.65 6.63 -0.79
C PRO A 188 5.51 7.67 -0.07
N PHE A 189 5.77 8.82 -0.68
CA PHE A 189 6.68 9.84 -0.17
C PHE A 189 5.98 11.11 0.29
N LYS A 190 4.65 11.18 0.21
CA LYS A 190 3.92 12.35 0.69
C LYS A 190 4.06 12.47 2.19
N ASN A 191 4.46 13.66 2.65
CA ASN A 191 4.55 13.96 4.07
C ASN A 191 3.18 14.44 4.59
N TYR A 192 2.48 13.58 5.30
CA TYR A 192 1.14 13.88 5.85
C TYR A 192 1.17 14.70 7.16
N GLY A 193 2.24 15.47 7.41
CA GLY A 193 2.35 16.37 8.57
C GLY A 193 2.54 15.63 9.91
N GLY A 194 3.47 16.10 10.73
CA GLY A 194 3.85 15.45 11.97
C GLY A 194 2.70 15.23 12.94
N GLY A 195 2.47 13.98 13.29
CA GLY A 195 1.48 13.58 14.28
C GLY A 195 0.98 12.15 14.18
N GLY A 196 1.54 11.34 13.30
CA GLY A 196 1.26 9.90 13.27
C GLY A 196 -0.07 9.50 12.62
N SER A 197 -0.86 10.45 12.14
CA SER A 197 -2.06 10.16 11.36
C SER A 197 -1.74 10.39 9.88
N ARG A 198 -1.69 9.33 9.10
CA ARG A 198 -1.66 9.40 7.63
C ARG A 198 -3.07 9.67 7.08
N ALA A 199 -3.79 10.60 7.66
CA ALA A 199 -5.22 10.85 7.54
C ALA A 199 -5.72 11.26 6.14
N GLU A 200 -4.92 11.14 5.10
CA GLU A 200 -5.31 11.41 3.71
C GLU A 200 -4.76 10.37 2.74
N SER A 201 -4.70 9.10 3.15
CA SER A 201 -4.03 8.09 2.33
C SER A 201 -4.71 7.88 0.99
N SER A 202 -6.02 7.95 0.89
CA SER A 202 -6.69 7.94 -0.42
C SER A 202 -8.04 8.65 -0.38
N LEU A 203 -8.26 9.52 -1.37
CA LEU A 203 -9.59 10.05 -1.69
C LEU A 203 -10.32 9.14 -2.69
N GLU A 204 -9.62 8.17 -3.28
CA GLU A 204 -10.15 7.22 -4.24
C GLU A 204 -10.18 5.84 -3.60
N VAL A 205 -11.36 5.30 -3.46
CA VAL A 205 -11.58 3.95 -2.94
C VAL A 205 -12.16 3.06 -4.02
N ILE A 206 -11.84 1.79 -3.96
CA ILE A 206 -12.32 0.76 -4.89
C ILE A 206 -12.79 -0.45 -4.11
N ASP A 207 -13.80 -1.12 -4.63
CA ASP A 207 -14.21 -2.42 -4.14
C ASP A 207 -13.42 -3.51 -4.86
N GLY A 208 -13.06 -4.56 -4.11
CA GLY A 208 -12.45 -5.76 -4.67
C GLY A 208 -13.49 -6.67 -5.32
N ASP A 209 -12.99 -7.59 -6.12
CA ASP A 209 -13.81 -8.67 -6.65
C ASP A 209 -14.25 -9.62 -5.53
N TYR A 210 -15.34 -10.33 -5.78
CA TYR A 210 -15.79 -11.36 -4.86
C TYR A 210 -14.79 -12.54 -4.84
N ALA A 211 -14.63 -13.12 -3.67
CA ALA A 211 -13.86 -14.35 -3.51
C ALA A 211 -14.34 -15.46 -4.47
N THR A 212 -13.40 -16.25 -4.95
CA THR A 212 -13.69 -17.34 -5.87
C THR A 212 -14.54 -18.44 -5.20
N GLU A 213 -15.17 -19.30 -6.00
CA GLU A 213 -15.89 -20.45 -5.46
C GLU A 213 -14.99 -21.38 -4.63
N GLU A 214 -13.71 -21.51 -5.02
CA GLU A 214 -12.72 -22.30 -4.27
C GLU A 214 -12.43 -21.67 -2.92
N ASP A 215 -12.22 -20.33 -2.86
CA ASP A 215 -12.01 -19.58 -1.62
C ASP A 215 -13.24 -19.67 -0.71
N LEU A 216 -14.44 -19.57 -1.26
CA LEU A 216 -15.68 -19.73 -0.49
C LEU A 216 -15.83 -21.14 0.09
N MET A 217 -15.46 -22.17 -0.67
CA MET A 217 -15.44 -23.54 -0.16
C MET A 217 -14.45 -23.72 0.98
N ARG A 218 -13.26 -23.11 0.88
CA ARG A 218 -12.25 -23.09 1.94
C ARG A 218 -12.76 -22.36 3.18
N LEU A 219 -13.28 -21.15 2.98
CA LEU A 219 -13.81 -20.32 4.07
C LEU A 219 -14.95 -21.00 4.83
N ASN A 220 -15.86 -21.68 4.12
CA ASN A 220 -16.95 -22.43 4.73
C ASN A 220 -16.52 -23.67 5.52
N ARG A 221 -15.28 -24.15 5.32
CA ARG A 221 -14.65 -25.21 6.14
C ARG A 221 -13.89 -24.65 7.34
N GLY A 222 -13.77 -23.32 7.47
CA GLY A 222 -12.97 -22.66 8.48
C GLY A 222 -11.52 -22.41 8.09
N ASP A 223 -11.16 -22.65 6.82
CA ASP A 223 -9.84 -22.33 6.30
C ASP A 223 -9.71 -20.83 6.05
N ARG A 224 -8.46 -20.34 5.97
CA ARG A 224 -8.15 -18.93 5.65
C ARG A 224 -8.15 -18.70 4.14
N ILE A 225 -8.58 -17.51 3.75
CA ILE A 225 -8.40 -16.93 2.41
C ILE A 225 -7.61 -15.62 2.54
N VAL A 226 -6.99 -15.15 1.45
CA VAL A 226 -6.08 -14.01 1.47
C VAL A 226 -6.66 -12.88 0.64
N PHE A 227 -6.66 -11.68 1.22
CA PHE A 227 -6.89 -10.43 0.53
C PHE A 227 -5.65 -9.54 0.60
N TYR A 228 -5.51 -8.67 -0.40
CA TYR A 228 -4.50 -7.63 -0.45
C TYR A 228 -5.16 -6.27 -0.63
N ALA A 229 -4.64 -5.24 0.03
CA ALA A 229 -5.07 -3.86 -0.16
C ALA A 229 -3.87 -2.92 -0.14
N LEU A 230 -3.96 -1.82 -0.87
CA LEU A 230 -3.04 -0.71 -0.66
C LEU A 230 -3.25 -0.10 0.72
N GLU A 231 -2.20 0.55 1.23
CA GLU A 231 -2.25 1.31 2.45
C GLU A 231 -3.45 2.29 2.44
N ASN A 232 -4.29 2.20 3.46
CA ASN A 232 -5.44 3.08 3.69
C ASN A 232 -5.54 3.43 5.17
N CYS A 233 -4.81 4.46 5.61
CA CYS A 233 -4.78 4.88 6.99
C CYS A 233 -5.77 6.03 7.22
N GLN A 234 -6.85 5.76 7.96
CA GLN A 234 -7.87 6.75 8.34
C GLN A 234 -7.72 7.23 9.79
N GLY A 235 -6.80 6.61 10.54
CA GLY A 235 -6.50 6.96 11.92
C GLY A 235 -7.47 6.37 12.93
N ILE A 236 -7.40 6.93 14.15
CA ILE A 236 -8.30 6.59 15.26
C ILE A 236 -9.56 7.46 15.14
N LEU A 237 -10.64 6.88 14.62
CA LEU A 237 -11.91 7.59 14.43
C LEU A 237 -12.85 7.46 15.63
N LEU A 238 -12.65 6.47 16.49
CA LEU A 238 -13.42 6.23 17.70
C LEU A 238 -12.48 6.25 18.93
N PRO A 239 -11.94 7.43 19.31
CA PRO A 239 -11.03 7.53 20.45
C PRO A 239 -11.74 7.07 21.75
N ASP A 240 -10.99 6.37 22.60
CA ASP A 240 -11.45 5.86 23.89
C ASP A 240 -12.60 4.83 23.81
N ASN A 241 -12.88 4.29 22.62
CA ASN A 241 -13.89 3.25 22.45
C ASN A 241 -13.30 1.87 22.78
N ASP A 242 -13.96 1.15 23.68
CA ASP A 242 -13.62 -0.23 24.08
C ASP A 242 -14.67 -1.26 23.62
N ASP A 243 -15.72 -0.80 22.94
CA ASP A 243 -16.78 -1.65 22.40
C ASP A 243 -16.55 -1.94 20.89
N PRO A 244 -16.15 -3.16 20.51
CA PRO A 244 -15.98 -3.54 19.11
C PRO A 244 -17.23 -3.30 18.26
N TRP A 245 -18.39 -3.36 18.88
CA TRP A 245 -19.68 -3.20 18.22
C TRP A 245 -20.04 -1.75 17.89
N ALA A 246 -19.32 -0.80 18.48
CA ALA A 246 -19.44 0.61 18.12
C ALA A 246 -18.71 0.96 16.82
N LYS A 247 -17.90 0.05 16.28
CA LYS A 247 -17.16 0.24 15.02
C LYS A 247 -18.08 0.03 13.80
N VAL A 248 -19.06 0.91 13.66
CA VAL A 248 -20.11 0.88 12.65
C VAL A 248 -20.23 2.23 11.92
N PRO A 249 -20.75 2.27 10.70
CA PRO A 249 -20.86 3.47 9.87
C PRO A 249 -21.44 4.68 10.61
N SER A 250 -22.54 4.49 11.30
CA SER A 250 -23.24 5.56 12.00
C SER A 250 -22.43 6.30 13.06
N ASN A 251 -21.35 5.71 13.54
CA ASN A 251 -20.50 6.26 14.61
C ASN A 251 -19.25 6.97 14.08
N ILE A 252 -18.86 6.76 12.81
CA ILE A 252 -17.65 7.33 12.19
C ILE A 252 -17.92 8.50 11.27
N GLY A 253 -19.19 8.80 10.98
CA GLY A 253 -19.60 10.01 10.27
C GLY A 253 -19.13 10.07 8.82
N ASP A 254 -18.71 11.27 8.38
CA ASP A 254 -18.45 11.60 6.97
C ASP A 254 -17.25 10.85 6.33
N VAL A 255 -16.49 10.07 7.12
CA VAL A 255 -15.34 9.28 6.61
C VAL A 255 -15.68 7.80 6.41
N GLU A 256 -16.93 7.42 6.65
CA GLU A 256 -17.42 6.05 6.45
C GLU A 256 -17.10 5.52 5.05
N ASP A 257 -17.24 6.35 4.02
CA ASP A 257 -17.01 6.02 2.62
C ASP A 257 -15.54 5.82 2.23
N ARG A 258 -14.62 5.95 3.19
CA ARG A 258 -13.17 5.81 2.99
C ARG A 258 -12.54 4.69 3.81
N CYS A 259 -13.28 4.12 4.74
CA CYS A 259 -12.76 3.09 5.64
C CYS A 259 -12.88 1.71 5.00
N THR A 260 -11.76 1.01 4.90
CA THR A 260 -11.74 -0.33 4.32
C THR A 260 -12.45 -1.34 5.24
N TYR A 261 -13.30 -2.18 4.67
CA TYR A 261 -14.01 -3.23 5.39
C TYR A 261 -14.15 -4.51 4.59
N LEU A 262 -14.35 -5.61 5.30
CA LEU A 262 -14.77 -6.89 4.72
C LEU A 262 -16.29 -6.98 4.74
N GLU A 263 -16.89 -7.38 3.62
CA GLU A 263 -18.31 -7.63 3.48
C GLU A 263 -18.55 -9.10 3.17
N ALA A 264 -19.30 -9.79 4.04
CA ALA A 264 -19.65 -11.19 3.87
C ALA A 264 -21.18 -11.35 3.78
N HIS A 265 -21.65 -11.86 2.67
CA HIS A 265 -23.04 -12.25 2.48
C HIS A 265 -23.20 -13.72 2.86
N CYS A 266 -24.09 -13.97 3.80
CA CYS A 266 -24.35 -15.30 4.33
C CYS A 266 -25.82 -15.65 4.20
N VAL A 267 -26.10 -16.96 4.10
CA VAL A 267 -27.46 -17.49 3.99
C VAL A 267 -27.64 -18.58 5.03
N PHE A 268 -28.75 -18.55 5.76
CA PHE A 268 -29.20 -19.67 6.56
C PHE A 268 -29.98 -20.66 5.66
N GLU A 269 -29.64 -21.93 5.75
CA GLU A 269 -30.25 -22.98 4.96
C GLU A 269 -31.72 -23.17 5.32
N GLU A 270 -32.51 -23.59 4.32
CA GLU A 270 -33.94 -23.91 4.49
C GLU A 270 -34.12 -25.04 5.53
N GLY A 271 -35.03 -24.85 6.48
CA GLY A 271 -35.29 -25.78 7.56
C GLY A 271 -34.48 -25.57 8.83
N CYS A 272 -33.56 -24.58 8.85
CA CYS A 272 -32.96 -24.10 10.07
C CYS A 272 -33.93 -23.22 10.90
N LEU A 273 -33.61 -23.00 12.16
CA LEU A 273 -34.44 -22.14 13.04
C LEU A 273 -34.59 -20.72 12.48
N LEU A 274 -33.61 -20.28 11.69
CA LEU A 274 -33.56 -19.02 10.98
C LEU A 274 -33.47 -19.32 9.49
N GLU A 275 -34.24 -18.63 8.68
CA GLU A 275 -34.15 -18.68 7.22
C GLU A 275 -33.94 -17.25 6.71
N GLY A 276 -33.06 -17.08 5.70
CA GLY A 276 -32.84 -15.79 5.06
C GLY A 276 -31.39 -15.44 4.82
N GLU A 277 -31.20 -14.22 4.35
CA GLU A 277 -29.89 -13.65 4.01
C GLU A 277 -29.47 -12.65 5.09
N VAL A 278 -28.18 -12.60 5.37
CA VAL A 278 -27.55 -11.64 6.26
C VAL A 278 -26.24 -11.14 5.67
N VAL A 279 -25.98 -9.85 5.83
CA VAL A 279 -24.74 -9.21 5.41
C VAL A 279 -23.99 -8.75 6.64
N TYR A 280 -22.78 -9.25 6.80
CA TYR A 280 -21.86 -8.82 7.84
C TYR A 280 -20.84 -7.86 7.23
N ARG A 281 -20.59 -6.74 7.93
CA ARG A 281 -19.52 -5.78 7.61
C ARG A 281 -18.57 -5.67 8.78
N PHE A 282 -17.29 -5.79 8.49
CA PHE A 282 -16.24 -5.66 9.49
C PHE A 282 -15.19 -4.65 9.01
N TYR A 283 -15.11 -3.49 9.68
CA TYR A 283 -14.12 -2.47 9.39
C TYR A 283 -12.74 -2.89 9.86
N LEU A 284 -11.76 -2.80 8.96
CA LEU A 284 -10.38 -3.19 9.23
C LEU A 284 -9.65 -2.13 10.08
N GLY A 285 -8.62 -2.58 10.77
CA GLY A 285 -7.73 -1.76 11.60
C GLY A 285 -6.84 -2.64 12.45
N PRO A 286 -5.80 -2.08 13.09
CA PRO A 286 -4.91 -2.81 13.98
C PRO A 286 -5.59 -3.28 15.27
N ASP A 287 -6.77 -2.74 15.57
CA ASP A 287 -7.66 -3.16 16.63
C ASP A 287 -9.10 -3.27 16.11
N ASN A 288 -9.96 -3.91 16.87
CA ASN A 288 -11.38 -4.08 16.54
C ASN A 288 -12.28 -2.96 17.08
N CYS A 289 -11.74 -1.91 17.71
CA CYS A 289 -12.51 -0.88 18.42
C CYS A 289 -12.33 0.53 17.86
N CYS A 290 -11.09 1.00 17.70
CA CYS A 290 -10.78 2.42 17.61
C CYS A 290 -10.21 2.86 16.27
N SER A 291 -9.26 2.08 15.72
CA SER A 291 -8.47 2.45 14.54
C SER A 291 -9.03 1.84 13.26
N PHE A 292 -8.93 2.62 12.17
CA PHE A 292 -9.36 2.24 10.82
C PHE A 292 -8.18 2.23 9.84
N ASP A 293 -6.99 1.94 10.34
CA ASP A 293 -5.76 1.93 9.56
C ASP A 293 -5.50 0.57 8.92
N VAL A 294 -5.42 0.55 7.59
CA VAL A 294 -4.81 -0.53 6.83
C VAL A 294 -3.40 -0.08 6.46
N MET A 295 -2.40 -0.56 7.18
CA MET A 295 -1.01 -0.11 7.02
C MET A 295 -0.30 -0.94 5.95
N GLY A 296 0.41 -0.27 5.03
CA GLY A 296 1.34 -0.93 4.10
C GLY A 296 2.41 -1.71 4.85
N ASN A 297 2.94 -2.75 4.21
CA ASN A 297 3.92 -3.66 4.79
C ASN A 297 3.46 -4.38 6.07
N SER A 298 2.14 -4.48 6.31
CA SER A 298 1.57 -5.18 7.45
C SER A 298 0.89 -6.49 7.05
N TYR A 299 0.92 -7.44 7.97
CA TYR A 299 0.15 -8.67 7.92
C TYR A 299 -0.97 -8.59 8.98
N MET A 300 -2.20 -8.77 8.52
CA MET A 300 -3.38 -8.80 9.38
C MET A 300 -3.97 -10.22 9.36
N ASP A 301 -4.11 -10.84 10.53
CA ASP A 301 -4.88 -12.08 10.70
C ASP A 301 -6.24 -11.70 11.29
N VAL A 302 -7.31 -11.92 10.53
CA VAL A 302 -8.68 -11.52 10.90
C VAL A 302 -9.56 -12.76 10.95
N GLN A 303 -10.04 -13.09 12.14
CA GLN A 303 -11.01 -14.16 12.34
C GLN A 303 -12.34 -13.56 12.81
N LEU A 304 -13.35 -13.62 11.97
CA LEU A 304 -14.70 -13.21 12.34
C LEU A 304 -15.41 -14.33 13.11
N HIS A 305 -15.99 -13.98 14.24
CA HIS A 305 -16.86 -14.86 15.05
C HIS A 305 -18.31 -14.48 14.81
N LEU A 306 -19.02 -15.28 14.03
CA LEU A 306 -20.43 -15.07 13.74
C LEU A 306 -21.26 -15.74 14.83
N THR A 307 -21.76 -14.96 15.77
CA THR A 307 -22.47 -15.47 16.97
C THR A 307 -23.95 -15.09 17.00
N GLY A 308 -24.37 -14.20 16.12
CA GLY A 308 -25.73 -13.67 16.11
C GLY A 308 -26.76 -14.64 15.55
N ASN A 309 -27.95 -14.68 16.17
CA ASN A 309 -29.08 -15.49 15.72
C ASN A 309 -30.12 -14.73 14.88
N GLY A 310 -29.84 -13.47 14.57
CA GLY A 310 -30.71 -12.64 13.73
C GLY A 310 -32.04 -12.17 14.36
N LEU A 311 -32.31 -12.49 15.60
CA LEU A 311 -33.59 -12.21 16.24
C LEU A 311 -33.70 -10.81 16.86
N ASN A 312 -32.58 -10.10 16.98
CA ASN A 312 -32.53 -8.72 17.49
C ASN A 312 -31.25 -8.00 17.01
N GLU A 313 -31.18 -6.68 17.15
CA GLU A 313 -30.02 -5.88 16.69
C GLU A 313 -28.69 -6.32 17.32
N VAL A 314 -28.70 -6.84 18.53
CA VAL A 314 -27.52 -7.34 19.24
C VAL A 314 -27.01 -8.64 18.61
N SER A 315 -27.89 -9.43 18.01
CA SER A 315 -27.55 -10.74 17.46
C SER A 315 -26.92 -10.73 16.07
N TRP A 316 -26.85 -9.57 15.42
CA TRP A 316 -26.14 -9.39 14.13
C TRP A 316 -24.72 -8.91 14.28
N ARG A 317 -24.21 -8.87 15.48
CA ARG A 317 -22.89 -8.33 15.75
C ARG A 317 -21.80 -9.32 15.36
N VAL A 318 -20.77 -8.78 14.75
CA VAL A 318 -19.55 -9.51 14.43
C VAL A 318 -18.54 -9.19 15.51
N ASP A 319 -18.05 -10.20 16.18
CA ASP A 319 -16.84 -10.12 16.99
C ASP A 319 -15.67 -10.62 16.14
N ALA A 320 -14.47 -10.11 16.38
CA ALA A 320 -13.31 -10.49 15.62
C ALA A 320 -12.04 -10.51 16.46
N ASP A 321 -11.25 -11.54 16.27
CA ASP A 321 -9.85 -11.55 16.68
C ASP A 321 -9.02 -10.93 15.56
N VAL A 322 -8.34 -9.82 15.87
CA VAL A 322 -7.44 -9.14 14.93
C VAL A 322 -6.03 -9.14 15.52
N SER A 323 -5.07 -9.62 14.77
CA SER A 323 -3.66 -9.45 15.08
C SER A 323 -2.92 -8.84 13.90
N VAL A 324 -2.09 -7.82 14.16
CA VAL A 324 -1.32 -7.13 13.13
C VAL A 324 0.16 -7.26 13.43
N ARG A 325 0.95 -7.55 12.40
CA ARG A 325 2.42 -7.59 12.45
C ARG A 325 2.98 -6.67 11.40
N ASP A 326 3.99 -5.88 11.76
CA ASP A 326 4.76 -5.06 10.82
C ASP A 326 5.87 -5.90 10.17
N GLY A 327 6.07 -5.75 8.87
CA GLY A 327 7.16 -6.38 8.14
C GLY A 327 7.04 -7.90 8.01
N TYR A 328 6.11 -8.39 7.19
CA TYR A 328 6.03 -9.82 6.85
C TYR A 328 6.80 -10.14 5.57
#